data_1679531b1df0ad3aed7e2a2e72a31513
#
_entry.id   1679531b1df0ad3aed7e2a2e72a31513
#
_cell.length_a   1.000
_cell.length_b   1.000
_cell.length_c   1.000
_cell.angle_alpha   90.00
_cell.angle_beta   90.00
_cell.angle_gamma   90.00
#
_symmetry.space_group_name_H-M   'P 1'
#
loop_
_entity.id
_entity.type
_entity.pdbx_description
1 polymer ?
#
loop_
_entity_poly.entity_id
_entity_poly.type
_entity_poly.pdbx_seq_one_letter_code
_entity_poly.pdbx_strand_id
1 'polypeptide(L)'
;MVPLYTDRTPCALRRSKAGRFPPFAPAVPGAKPGSAALCTADGCFAVQCLSIGNPHCVVPCPDGLPTAAQLARRGAALAEHPAFLCGANVEFVHPVSPACLAVSVWERGSGATLACGTGACAAAAAMVLQGICRRCTPIEVQLPGGVLTVCISPDDTVQLTGDAVTVFTGEVDV
;
A
#
# COMPACT_ATOMS: atom_id res chain seq x y z
N MET A 1 -4.15 -5.66 34.01
CA MET A 1 -4.28 -4.47 33.16
C MET A 1 -3.11 -4.53 32.17
N VAL A 2 -3.33 -5.08 30.98
CA VAL A 2 -2.32 -5.13 29.93
C VAL A 2 -2.31 -3.73 29.30
N PRO A 3 -1.17 -3.04 29.20
CA PRO A 3 -1.13 -1.71 28.58
C PRO A 3 -1.55 -1.83 27.14
N LEU A 4 -2.51 -1.00 26.73
CA LEU A 4 -2.88 -0.77 25.35
C LEU A 4 -1.60 -0.50 24.54
N TYR A 5 -1.38 -1.33 23.54
CA TYR A 5 -0.24 -1.28 22.65
C TYR A 5 -0.28 0.01 21.82
N THR A 6 0.35 1.05 22.32
CA THR A 6 0.71 2.22 21.52
C THR A 6 2.09 1.95 20.94
N ASP A 7 2.20 0.90 20.13
CA ASP A 7 3.46 0.63 19.47
C ASP A 7 3.59 1.52 18.25
N ARG A 8 4.30 2.60 18.42
CA ARG A 8 4.88 3.37 17.33
C ARG A 8 6.09 2.59 16.79
N THR A 9 5.85 1.36 16.34
CA THR A 9 6.94 0.58 15.74
C THR A 9 7.21 1.16 14.35
N PRO A 10 8.37 1.78 14.11
CA PRO A 10 8.73 2.24 12.79
C PRO A 10 8.84 1.03 11.87
N CYS A 11 7.94 0.92 10.91
CA CYS A 11 8.05 -0.06 9.84
C CYS A 11 9.10 0.47 8.85
N ALA A 12 10.29 -0.11 8.86
CA ALA A 12 11.34 0.25 7.92
C ALA A 12 10.97 -0.22 6.52
N LEU A 13 10.92 0.70 5.58
CA LEU A 13 10.86 0.40 4.15
C LEU A 13 12.18 -0.27 3.78
N ARG A 14 12.21 -1.61 3.80
CA ARG A 14 13.40 -2.31 3.34
C ARG A 14 13.53 -2.07 1.84
N ARG A 15 14.45 -1.20 1.44
CA ARG A 15 15.05 -1.33 0.13
C ARG A 15 15.60 -2.74 0.08
N SER A 16 15.05 -3.61 -0.76
CA SER A 16 15.71 -4.87 -1.05
C SER A 16 17.06 -4.51 -1.65
N LYS A 17 18.14 -4.69 -0.89
CA LYS A 17 19.45 -4.86 -1.49
C LYS A 17 19.26 -5.95 -2.52
N ALA A 18 19.64 -5.65 -3.76
CA ALA A 18 19.52 -6.53 -4.91
C ALA A 18 19.70 -7.99 -4.49
N GLY A 19 18.67 -8.80 -4.63
CA GLY A 19 18.85 -10.20 -4.52
C GLY A 19 17.82 -11.02 -3.80
N ARG A 20 16.51 -10.85 -3.97
CA ARG A 20 15.54 -11.93 -3.73
C ARG A 20 14.07 -11.55 -3.94
N PHE A 21 13.78 -10.61 -4.81
CA PHE A 21 12.53 -10.72 -5.56
C PHE A 21 12.91 -11.29 -6.93
N PRO A 22 12.15 -12.26 -7.48
CA PRO A 22 12.33 -12.62 -8.87
C PRO A 22 12.33 -11.34 -9.69
N PRO A 23 13.14 -11.25 -10.78
CA PRO A 23 13.17 -10.06 -11.58
C PRO A 23 11.73 -9.77 -12.03
N PHE A 24 11.12 -8.70 -11.49
CA PHE A 24 9.92 -8.15 -12.08
C PHE A 24 10.20 -7.94 -13.56
N ALA A 25 9.19 -8.17 -14.40
CA ALA A 25 9.26 -7.96 -15.83
C ALA A 25 10.10 -6.73 -16.16
N PRO A 26 10.87 -6.76 -17.28
CA PRO A 26 12.00 -5.87 -17.53
C PRO A 26 11.66 -4.42 -17.19
N ALA A 27 12.49 -3.81 -16.35
CA ALA A 27 12.37 -2.41 -16.00
C ALA A 27 12.22 -1.60 -17.28
N VAL A 28 11.14 -0.86 -17.41
CA VAL A 28 10.99 0.07 -18.54
C VAL A 28 12.18 1.03 -18.49
N PRO A 29 12.94 1.21 -19.57
CA PRO A 29 14.09 2.10 -19.57
C PRO A 29 13.70 3.50 -19.07
N GLY A 30 14.39 3.99 -18.02
CA GLY A 30 14.09 5.26 -17.37
C GLY A 30 12.99 5.19 -16.28
N ALA A 31 12.42 4.03 -16.01
CA ALA A 31 11.43 3.86 -14.95
C ALA A 31 12.09 3.90 -13.56
N LYS A 32 11.31 4.38 -12.58
CA LYS A 32 11.74 4.41 -11.18
C LYS A 32 11.84 2.99 -10.59
N PRO A 33 12.70 2.76 -9.59
CA PRO A 33 12.84 1.44 -8.97
C PRO A 33 11.49 0.86 -8.54
N GLY A 34 11.22 -0.40 -8.90
CA GLY A 34 9.96 -1.09 -8.60
C GLY A 34 8.80 -0.78 -9.55
N SER A 35 8.96 0.11 -10.52
CA SER A 35 7.93 0.36 -11.55
C SER A 35 7.87 -0.80 -12.55
N ALA A 36 6.66 -1.22 -12.89
CA ALA A 36 6.37 -2.26 -13.86
C ALA A 36 5.07 -1.94 -14.63
N ALA A 37 4.86 -2.65 -15.74
CA ALA A 37 3.56 -2.72 -16.41
C ALA A 37 3.04 -4.16 -16.24
N LEU A 38 1.88 -4.31 -15.63
CA LEU A 38 1.20 -5.60 -15.47
C LEU A 38 -0.06 -5.60 -16.32
N CYS A 39 -0.22 -6.66 -17.13
CA CYS A 39 -1.35 -6.79 -18.04
C CYS A 39 -2.27 -7.91 -17.56
N THR A 40 -3.55 -7.61 -17.47
CA THR A 40 -4.65 -8.53 -17.14
C THR A 40 -5.69 -8.52 -18.24
N ALA A 41 -6.75 -9.29 -18.11
CA ALA A 41 -7.90 -9.25 -19.03
C ALA A 41 -8.58 -7.86 -19.07
N ASP A 42 -8.40 -7.05 -18.03
CA ASP A 42 -8.96 -5.69 -17.92
C ASP A 42 -8.04 -4.57 -18.44
N GLY A 43 -6.90 -4.94 -19.04
CA GLY A 43 -5.93 -4.02 -19.59
C GLY A 43 -4.57 -4.06 -18.90
N CYS A 44 -3.70 -3.14 -19.30
CA CYS A 44 -2.36 -3.01 -18.75
C CYS A 44 -2.30 -1.85 -17.77
N PHE A 45 -1.72 -2.09 -16.59
CA PHE A 45 -1.61 -1.13 -15.49
C PHE A 45 -0.13 -0.78 -15.27
N ALA A 46 0.17 0.51 -15.25
CA ALA A 46 1.44 0.97 -14.70
C ALA A 46 1.38 0.84 -13.18
N VAL A 47 2.29 0.09 -12.59
CA VAL A 47 2.28 -0.20 -11.16
C VAL A 47 3.62 0.12 -10.52
N GLN A 48 3.58 0.36 -9.21
CA GLN A 48 4.75 0.47 -8.35
C GLN A 48 4.75 -0.72 -7.38
N CYS A 49 5.70 -1.63 -7.53
CA CYS A 49 5.84 -2.79 -6.64
C CYS A 49 6.84 -2.46 -5.52
N LEU A 50 6.46 -2.77 -4.29
CA LEU A 50 7.29 -2.54 -3.10
C LEU A 50 6.92 -3.50 -1.96
N SER A 51 7.70 -3.49 -0.88
CA SER A 51 7.46 -4.30 0.30
C SER A 51 7.46 -3.46 1.57
N ILE A 52 6.44 -3.66 2.39
CA ILE A 52 6.34 -3.16 3.78
C ILE A 52 6.44 -4.35 4.76
N GLY A 53 7.27 -5.34 4.41
CA GLY A 53 7.33 -6.65 5.08
C GLY A 53 6.50 -7.71 4.36
N ASN A 54 5.50 -7.32 3.60
CA ASN A 54 4.69 -8.10 2.68
C ASN A 54 4.64 -7.42 1.29
N PRO A 55 4.33 -8.15 0.20
CA PRO A 55 4.33 -7.60 -1.15
C PRO A 55 3.11 -6.72 -1.40
N HIS A 56 3.35 -5.57 -2.04
CA HIS A 56 2.35 -4.59 -2.44
C HIS A 56 2.50 -4.21 -3.91
N CYS A 57 1.36 -4.10 -4.59
CA CYS A 57 1.21 -3.64 -5.97
C CYS A 57 0.38 -2.36 -5.97
N VAL A 58 1.05 -1.21 -6.01
CA VAL A 58 0.39 0.09 -6.01
C VAL A 58 0.08 0.53 -7.43
N VAL A 59 -1.18 0.83 -7.69
CA VAL A 59 -1.73 1.27 -8.99
C VAL A 59 -2.12 2.74 -8.89
N PRO A 60 -1.36 3.68 -9.48
CA PRO A 60 -1.75 5.08 -9.53
C PRO A 60 -3.01 5.27 -10.38
N CYS A 61 -3.96 6.03 -9.87
CA CYS A 61 -5.25 6.31 -10.48
C CYS A 61 -5.48 7.84 -10.54
N PRO A 62 -4.83 8.57 -11.45
CA PRO A 62 -4.92 10.02 -11.50
C PRO A 62 -6.35 10.52 -11.74
N ASP A 63 -7.15 9.76 -12.48
CA ASP A 63 -8.52 10.12 -12.84
C ASP A 63 -9.58 9.69 -11.81
N GLY A 64 -9.17 9.12 -10.67
CA GLY A 64 -10.05 8.66 -9.60
C GLY A 64 -9.96 7.16 -9.32
N LEU A 65 -10.52 6.76 -8.17
CA LEU A 65 -10.52 5.37 -7.71
C LEU A 65 -11.45 4.49 -8.57
N PRO A 66 -11.18 3.18 -8.67
CA PRO A 66 -12.07 2.23 -9.32
C PRO A 66 -13.40 2.11 -8.55
N THR A 67 -14.49 1.84 -9.27
CA THR A 67 -15.76 1.42 -8.65
C THR A 67 -15.58 0.09 -7.90
N ALA A 68 -16.50 -0.26 -7.00
CA ALA A 68 -16.43 -1.52 -6.25
C ALA A 68 -16.33 -2.75 -7.19
N ALA A 69 -17.07 -2.76 -8.30
CA ALA A 69 -17.02 -3.84 -9.29
C ALA A 69 -15.66 -3.89 -10.03
N GLN A 70 -15.09 -2.73 -10.34
CA GLN A 70 -13.75 -2.65 -10.94
C GLN A 70 -12.66 -3.05 -9.95
N LEU A 71 -12.77 -2.63 -8.68
CA LEU A 71 -11.87 -3.01 -7.61
C LEU A 71 -11.85 -4.55 -7.45
N ALA A 72 -13.00 -5.18 -7.35
CA ALA A 72 -13.10 -6.64 -7.21
C ALA A 72 -12.42 -7.36 -8.38
N ARG A 73 -12.71 -6.97 -9.62
CA ARG A 73 -12.18 -7.64 -10.82
C ARG A 73 -10.68 -7.37 -11.02
N ARG A 74 -10.28 -6.10 -10.99
CA ARG A 74 -8.88 -5.70 -11.23
C ARG A 74 -7.99 -6.05 -10.06
N GLY A 75 -8.47 -5.87 -8.83
CA GLY A 75 -7.75 -6.20 -7.60
C GLY A 75 -7.45 -7.69 -7.52
N ALA A 76 -8.42 -8.57 -7.76
CA ALA A 76 -8.21 -10.01 -7.79
C ALA A 76 -7.18 -10.41 -8.86
N ALA A 77 -7.33 -9.90 -10.10
CA ALA A 77 -6.45 -10.24 -11.21
C ALA A 77 -5.00 -9.78 -10.96
N LEU A 78 -4.80 -8.61 -10.35
CA LEU A 78 -3.47 -8.11 -10.02
C LEU A 78 -2.88 -8.80 -8.79
N ALA A 79 -3.68 -9.10 -7.77
CA ALA A 79 -3.22 -9.79 -6.57
C ALA A 79 -2.67 -11.19 -6.87
N GLU A 80 -3.25 -11.87 -7.85
CA GLU A 80 -2.86 -13.21 -8.30
C GLU A 80 -2.00 -13.20 -9.57
N HIS A 81 -1.55 -12.00 -10.01
CA HIS A 81 -0.77 -11.90 -11.23
C HIS A 81 0.50 -12.74 -11.16
N PRO A 82 0.88 -13.49 -12.24
CA PRO A 82 2.05 -14.40 -12.26
C PRO A 82 3.40 -13.74 -11.90
N ALA A 83 3.48 -12.42 -12.00
CA ALA A 83 4.65 -11.66 -11.54
C ALA A 83 4.87 -11.74 -10.02
N PHE A 84 3.87 -12.12 -9.24
CA PHE A 84 3.94 -12.27 -7.79
C PHE A 84 3.86 -13.74 -7.39
N LEU A 85 4.99 -14.37 -7.05
CA LEU A 85 5.05 -15.81 -6.72
C LEU A 85 4.09 -16.24 -5.61
N CYS A 86 3.84 -15.36 -4.66
CA CYS A 86 2.95 -15.61 -3.52
C CYS A 86 1.78 -14.61 -3.49
N GLY A 87 1.46 -13.98 -4.62
CA GLY A 87 0.47 -12.91 -4.68
C GLY A 87 0.93 -11.62 -4.00
N ALA A 88 0.12 -10.57 -4.13
CA ALA A 88 0.39 -9.26 -3.53
C ALA A 88 -0.91 -8.60 -3.05
N ASN A 89 -0.82 -7.69 -2.08
CA ASN A 89 -1.88 -6.73 -1.82
C ASN A 89 -1.87 -5.70 -2.95
N VAL A 90 -3.04 -5.18 -3.31
CA VAL A 90 -3.18 -4.21 -4.41
C VAL A 90 -3.82 -2.94 -3.89
N GLU A 91 -3.15 -1.83 -4.04
CA GLU A 91 -3.62 -0.50 -3.64
C GLU A 91 -3.87 0.35 -4.89
N PHE A 92 -5.12 0.72 -5.13
CA PHE A 92 -5.48 1.75 -6.11
C PHE A 92 -5.43 3.10 -5.42
N VAL A 93 -4.60 4.01 -5.94
CA VAL A 93 -4.27 5.27 -5.26
C VAL A 93 -4.59 6.45 -6.14
N HIS A 94 -5.51 7.30 -5.67
CA HIS A 94 -5.81 8.60 -6.28
C HIS A 94 -5.15 9.72 -5.47
N PRO A 95 -4.19 10.46 -6.06
CA PRO A 95 -3.61 11.63 -5.40
C PRO A 95 -4.61 12.79 -5.38
N VAL A 96 -5.17 13.07 -4.19
CA VAL A 96 -6.09 14.22 -3.99
C VAL A 96 -5.27 15.52 -3.90
N SER A 97 -4.12 15.44 -3.23
CA SER A 97 -3.15 16.54 -3.13
C SER A 97 -1.75 15.97 -2.83
N PRO A 98 -0.68 16.80 -2.82
CA PRO A 98 0.66 16.35 -2.44
C PRO A 98 0.78 15.80 -1.00
N ALA A 99 -0.24 15.99 -0.17
CA ALA A 99 -0.29 15.53 1.22
C ALA A 99 -1.55 14.72 1.54
N CYS A 100 -2.36 14.35 0.54
CA CYS A 100 -3.60 13.60 0.72
C CYS A 100 -3.82 12.60 -0.42
N LEU A 101 -4.04 11.33 -0.06
CA LEU A 101 -4.29 10.23 -0.97
C LEU A 101 -5.64 9.59 -0.65
N ALA A 102 -6.46 9.30 -1.65
CA ALA A 102 -7.58 8.39 -1.52
C ALA A 102 -7.15 7.01 -1.99
N VAL A 103 -7.49 5.96 -1.23
CA VAL A 103 -6.99 4.61 -1.47
C VAL A 103 -8.11 3.57 -1.35
N SER A 104 -8.17 2.67 -2.32
CA SER A 104 -8.98 1.44 -2.26
C SER A 104 -8.05 0.23 -2.27
N VAL A 105 -8.29 -0.74 -1.39
CA VAL A 105 -7.40 -1.88 -1.19
C VAL A 105 -8.09 -3.19 -1.55
N TRP A 106 -7.35 -4.06 -2.22
CA TRP A 106 -7.65 -5.48 -2.38
C TRP A 106 -6.54 -6.28 -1.69
N GLU A 107 -6.87 -6.88 -0.54
CA GLU A 107 -5.89 -7.67 0.20
C GLU A 107 -5.81 -9.11 -0.33
N ARG A 108 -4.60 -9.60 -0.43
CA ARG A 108 -4.33 -11.00 -0.79
C ARG A 108 -4.98 -11.96 0.21
N GLY A 109 -5.90 -12.79 -0.28
CA GLY A 109 -6.62 -13.78 0.52
C GLY A 109 -7.87 -13.25 1.23
N SER A 110 -8.06 -11.92 1.33
CA SER A 110 -9.21 -11.32 2.01
C SER A 110 -10.14 -10.52 1.09
N GLY A 111 -9.64 -10.12 -0.09
CA GLY A 111 -10.41 -9.32 -1.04
C GLY A 111 -10.45 -7.84 -0.70
N ALA A 112 -11.56 -7.16 -1.06
CA ALA A 112 -11.74 -5.75 -0.75
C ALA A 112 -11.93 -5.55 0.76
N THR A 113 -11.09 -4.71 1.38
CA THR A 113 -11.13 -4.39 2.80
C THR A 113 -11.35 -2.90 3.02
N LEU A 114 -11.84 -2.56 4.21
CA LEU A 114 -12.14 -1.16 4.56
C LEU A 114 -10.87 -0.37 4.90
N ALA A 115 -9.85 -1.04 5.41
CA ALA A 115 -8.57 -0.43 5.78
C ALA A 115 -7.46 -1.48 5.79
N CYS A 116 -6.26 -1.08 5.36
CA CYS A 116 -5.04 -1.87 5.43
C CYS A 116 -3.87 -0.94 5.82
N GLY A 117 -3.31 -1.12 7.01
CA GLY A 117 -2.23 -0.27 7.50
C GLY A 117 -0.96 -0.35 6.64
N THR A 118 -0.52 -1.56 6.26
CA THR A 118 0.64 -1.74 5.36
C THR A 118 0.34 -1.26 3.96
N GLY A 119 -0.91 -1.38 3.49
CA GLY A 119 -1.36 -0.82 2.21
C GLY A 119 -1.32 0.71 2.19
N ALA A 120 -1.72 1.38 3.28
CA ALA A 120 -1.59 2.83 3.42
C ALA A 120 -0.12 3.26 3.36
N CYS A 121 0.76 2.53 4.05
CA CYS A 121 2.20 2.77 4.00
C CYS A 121 2.77 2.57 2.59
N ALA A 122 2.35 1.53 1.90
CA ALA A 122 2.77 1.23 0.53
C ALA A 122 2.31 2.31 -0.46
N ALA A 123 1.05 2.73 -0.35
CA ALA A 123 0.49 3.81 -1.16
C ALA A 123 1.29 5.12 -1.00
N ALA A 124 1.52 5.56 0.24
CA ALA A 124 2.30 6.75 0.53
C ALA A 124 3.74 6.64 0.01
N ALA A 125 4.39 5.49 0.23
CA ALA A 125 5.75 5.25 -0.24
C ALA A 125 5.86 5.30 -1.76
N ALA A 126 4.92 4.68 -2.49
CA ALA A 126 4.87 4.72 -3.93
C ALA A 126 4.71 6.17 -4.45
N MET A 127 3.84 6.97 -3.85
CA MET A 127 3.63 8.37 -4.24
C MET A 127 4.84 9.26 -3.92
N VAL A 128 5.57 8.97 -2.84
CA VAL A 128 6.85 9.65 -2.55
C VAL A 128 7.92 9.26 -3.58
N LEU A 129 8.05 7.98 -3.92
CA LEU A 129 8.98 7.51 -4.95
C LEU A 129 8.67 8.11 -6.34
N GLN A 130 7.41 8.34 -6.63
CA GLN A 130 6.98 9.01 -7.86
C GLN A 130 7.16 10.54 -7.82
N GLY A 131 7.49 11.12 -6.65
CA GLY A 131 7.68 12.55 -6.48
C GLY A 131 6.38 13.34 -6.41
N ILE A 132 5.25 12.66 -6.19
CA ILE A 132 3.92 13.26 -5.98
C ILE A 132 3.81 13.77 -4.55
N CYS A 133 4.16 12.92 -3.58
CA CYS A 133 4.22 13.29 -2.17
C CYS A 133 5.66 13.58 -1.73
N ARG A 134 5.81 14.28 -0.60
CA ARG A 134 7.12 14.66 -0.04
C ARG A 134 7.48 13.83 1.18
N ARG A 135 8.78 13.52 1.31
CA ARG A 135 9.33 12.95 2.56
C ARG A 135 9.23 13.95 3.70
N CYS A 136 9.27 13.44 4.93
CA CYS A 136 9.22 14.22 6.17
C CYS A 136 7.97 15.10 6.29
N THR A 137 6.93 14.81 5.51
CA THR A 137 5.64 15.50 5.55
C THR A 137 4.56 14.47 5.85
N PRO A 138 3.65 14.73 6.81
CA PRO A 138 2.49 13.88 7.03
C PRO A 138 1.65 13.78 5.76
N ILE A 139 1.34 12.56 5.36
CA ILE A 139 0.48 12.24 4.21
C ILE A 139 -0.78 11.61 4.77
N GLU A 140 -1.90 12.25 4.55
CA GLU A 140 -3.22 11.72 4.88
C GLU A 140 -3.59 10.64 3.87
N VAL A 141 -3.97 9.46 4.34
CA VAL A 141 -4.42 8.34 3.53
C VAL A 141 -5.87 8.04 3.88
N GLN A 142 -6.77 8.42 3.00
CA GLN A 142 -8.21 8.21 3.12
C GLN A 142 -8.58 6.82 2.60
N LEU A 143 -9.09 5.98 3.48
CA LEU A 143 -9.56 4.62 3.20
C LEU A 143 -11.07 4.55 3.49
N PRO A 144 -11.81 3.59 2.92
CA PRO A 144 -13.23 3.42 3.23
C PRO A 144 -13.56 3.29 4.72
N GLY A 145 -12.65 2.73 5.52
CA GLY A 145 -12.79 2.53 6.96
C GLY A 145 -12.31 3.68 7.85
N GLY A 146 -11.72 4.72 7.26
CA GLY A 146 -11.20 5.87 8.03
C GLY A 146 -9.92 6.45 7.44
N VAL A 147 -9.32 7.36 8.18
CA VAL A 147 -8.12 8.09 7.76
C VAL A 147 -6.92 7.63 8.57
N LEU A 148 -5.83 7.38 7.87
CA LEU A 148 -4.52 7.09 8.46
C LEU A 148 -3.53 8.19 8.05
N THR A 149 -2.55 8.46 8.89
CA THR A 149 -1.46 9.38 8.55
C THR A 149 -0.16 8.61 8.41
N VAL A 150 0.53 8.81 7.29
CA VAL A 150 1.82 8.18 7.00
C VAL A 150 2.88 9.26 6.84
N CYS A 151 4.02 9.06 7.47
CA CYS A 151 5.20 9.90 7.28
C CYS A 151 6.40 9.04 6.90
N ILE A 152 7.17 9.45 5.89
CA ILE A 152 8.35 8.73 5.42
C ILE A 152 9.58 9.59 5.65
N SER A 153 10.50 9.08 6.48
CA SER A 153 11.76 9.73 6.80
C SER A 153 12.79 9.66 5.66
N PRO A 154 13.90 10.41 5.75
CA PRO A 154 14.94 10.40 4.72
C PRO A 154 15.62 9.04 4.53
N ASP A 155 15.68 8.23 5.59
CA ASP A 155 16.25 6.88 5.62
C ASP A 155 15.29 5.77 5.20
N ASP A 156 14.13 6.14 4.62
CA ASP A 156 13.06 5.24 4.22
C ASP A 156 12.31 4.55 5.38
N THR A 157 12.44 5.03 6.63
CA THR A 157 11.58 4.58 7.73
C THR A 157 10.16 5.12 7.53
N VAL A 158 9.17 4.24 7.63
CA VAL A 158 7.75 4.59 7.50
C VAL A 158 7.11 4.60 8.87
N GLN A 159 6.50 5.73 9.24
CA GLN A 159 5.69 5.88 10.44
C GLN A 159 4.22 5.93 10.04
N LEU A 160 3.41 5.08 10.67
CA LEU A 160 1.96 5.04 10.54
C LEU A 160 1.32 5.55 11.83
N THR A 161 0.34 6.42 11.70
CA THR A 161 -0.47 6.94 12.81
C THR A 161 -1.95 6.77 12.46
N GLY A 162 -2.74 6.29 13.42
CA GLY A 162 -4.19 6.14 13.31
C GLY A 162 -4.83 6.19 14.69
N ASP A 163 -6.14 6.33 14.72
CA ASP A 163 -6.93 6.35 15.95
C ASP A 163 -7.15 4.95 16.50
N ALA A 164 -7.28 4.84 17.82
CA ALA A 164 -7.64 3.62 18.51
C ALA A 164 -8.69 3.93 19.57
N VAL A 165 -9.78 3.19 19.50
CA VAL A 165 -10.92 3.35 20.45
C VAL A 165 -11.18 2.04 21.16
N THR A 166 -11.25 2.05 22.49
CA THR A 166 -11.66 0.88 23.27
C THR A 166 -13.15 0.61 23.04
N VAL A 167 -13.48 -0.53 22.43
CA VAL A 167 -14.86 -0.94 22.16
C VAL A 167 -15.47 -1.77 23.29
N PHE A 168 -14.67 -2.55 24.04
CA PHE A 168 -15.08 -3.24 25.26
C PHE A 168 -13.86 -3.63 26.09
N THR A 169 -14.12 -4.00 27.36
CA THR A 169 -13.15 -4.66 28.24
C THR A 169 -13.76 -5.99 28.71
N GLY A 170 -12.94 -7.02 28.90
CA GLY A 170 -13.40 -8.34 29.33
C GLY A 170 -12.32 -9.11 30.07
N GLU A 171 -12.71 -10.21 30.70
CA GLU A 171 -11.80 -11.17 31.33
C GLU A 171 -11.85 -12.50 30.56
N VAL A 172 -10.75 -13.23 30.55
CA VAL A 172 -10.63 -14.55 29.95
C VAL A 172 -9.93 -15.48 30.92
N ASP A 173 -10.51 -16.65 31.15
CA ASP A 173 -9.85 -17.73 31.90
C ASP A 173 -8.83 -18.42 30.99
N VAL A 174 -7.60 -18.61 31.48
CA VAL A 174 -6.46 -19.26 30.77
C VAL A 174 -6.02 -20.53 31.51
#